data_c741754988941b43ca938766ff325054
#
_entry.id   c741754988941b43ca938766ff325054
#
_cell.length_a   1.000
_cell.length_b   1.000
_cell.length_c   1.000
_cell.angle_alpha   90.00
_cell.angle_beta   90.00
_cell.angle_gamma   90.00
#
_symmetry.space_group_name_H-M   'P 1'
#
loop_
_entity.id
_entity.type
_entity.pdbx_description
1 polymer ?
#
loop_
_entity_poly.entity_id
_entity_poly.type
_entity_poly.pdbx_seq_one_letter_code
_entity_poly.pdbx_strand_id
1 'polypeptide(L)'
;MCIRDRINSSIAGDTLELDRSASLGSIKTKIADPLGLDIYSAAHGILKIANNNMVGAIRNISVERGYDPKNFTLVAYGGAGPMHGIDVANLLGIKQVIVPLYPGITSAQGLLVSEFKNDYARTYTKR
;
A
#
# COMPACT_ATOMS: atom_id res chain seq x y z
N MET A 1 8.63 -3.30 -0.10
CA MET A 1 9.36 -3.44 1.18
C MET A 1 8.66 -4.51 2.00
N CYS A 2 9.23 -5.69 2.09
CA CYS A 2 8.69 -6.82 2.87
C CYS A 2 9.11 -6.71 4.33
N ILE A 3 8.43 -7.43 5.24
CA ILE A 3 8.87 -7.61 6.65
C ILE A 3 10.32 -8.11 6.71
N ARG A 4 10.73 -8.89 5.71
CA ARG A 4 12.10 -9.39 5.51
C ARG A 4 13.12 -8.26 5.33
N ASP A 5 12.73 -7.15 4.70
CA ASP A 5 13.62 -6.00 4.42
C ASP A 5 13.96 -5.19 5.68
N ARG A 6 13.21 -5.37 6.77
CA ARG A 6 13.52 -4.78 8.08
C ARG A 6 14.61 -5.53 8.83
N ILE A 7 14.79 -6.81 8.52
CA ILE A 7 15.73 -7.72 9.21
C ILE A 7 16.98 -7.91 8.36
N ASN A 8 16.82 -8.00 7.04
CA ASN A 8 17.93 -8.16 6.09
C ASN A 8 18.20 -6.84 5.39
N SER A 9 19.47 -6.50 5.23
CA SER A 9 19.93 -5.34 4.44
C SER A 9 19.87 -5.57 2.92
N SER A 10 19.30 -6.70 2.47
CA SER A 10 19.26 -7.09 1.05
C SER A 10 17.85 -7.50 0.62
N ILE A 11 17.54 -7.31 -0.66
CA ILE A 11 16.30 -7.71 -1.34
C ILE A 11 16.61 -8.47 -2.62
N ALA A 12 15.58 -9.00 -3.29
CA ALA A 12 15.69 -9.74 -4.55
C ALA A 12 16.65 -10.95 -4.47
N GLY A 13 16.56 -11.75 -3.39
CA GLY A 13 17.42 -12.93 -3.22
C GLY A 13 18.88 -12.57 -2.94
N ASP A 14 19.10 -11.52 -2.17
CA ASP A 14 20.41 -10.97 -1.77
C ASP A 14 21.21 -10.36 -2.94
N THR A 15 20.57 -10.09 -4.07
CA THR A 15 21.23 -9.45 -5.22
C THR A 15 21.29 -7.93 -5.13
N LEU A 16 20.45 -7.30 -4.29
CA LEU A 16 20.41 -5.85 -4.08
C LEU A 16 20.58 -5.52 -2.60
N GLU A 17 21.69 -4.90 -2.27
CA GLU A 17 21.96 -4.41 -0.92
C GLU A 17 21.29 -3.05 -0.68
N LEU A 18 20.65 -2.89 0.48
CA LEU A 18 19.96 -1.65 0.87
C LEU A 18 20.89 -0.78 1.72
N ASP A 19 21.17 0.42 1.25
CA ASP A 19 21.92 1.40 2.01
C ASP A 19 21.00 2.14 3.01
N ARG A 20 21.02 1.63 4.23
CA ARG A 20 20.27 2.23 5.34
C ARG A 20 20.82 3.60 5.73
N SER A 21 22.11 3.82 5.60
CA SER A 21 22.78 5.08 5.99
C SER A 21 22.38 6.20 5.02
N ALA A 22 22.33 5.92 3.73
CA ALA A 22 21.84 6.84 2.71
C ALA A 22 20.37 7.19 2.91
N SER A 23 19.54 6.21 3.29
CA SER A 23 18.11 6.44 3.60
C SER A 23 17.94 7.36 4.81
N LEU A 24 18.66 7.10 5.90
CA LEU A 24 18.62 7.95 7.09
C LEU A 24 19.13 9.37 6.80
N GLY A 25 20.25 9.48 6.07
CA GLY A 25 20.80 10.77 5.64
C GLY A 25 19.80 11.58 4.81
N SER A 26 19.12 10.93 3.88
CA SER A 26 18.12 11.58 3.02
C SER A 26 16.90 12.06 3.82
N ILE A 27 16.39 11.25 4.74
CA ILE A 27 15.26 11.64 5.62
C ILE A 27 15.68 12.80 6.51
N LYS A 28 16.88 12.73 7.08
CA LYS A 28 17.42 13.80 7.95
C LYS A 28 17.47 15.12 7.20
N THR A 29 18.23 15.17 6.11
CA THR A 29 18.51 16.44 5.41
C THR A 29 17.31 17.03 4.69
N LYS A 30 16.44 16.18 4.11
CA LYS A 30 15.31 16.65 3.28
C LYS A 30 14.03 16.90 4.06
N ILE A 31 13.86 16.29 5.24
CA ILE A 31 12.59 16.32 5.97
C ILE A 31 12.78 16.69 7.44
N ALA A 32 13.62 15.96 8.18
CA ALA A 32 13.74 16.15 9.61
C ALA A 32 14.32 17.52 9.97
N ASP A 33 15.48 17.88 9.41
CA ASP A 33 16.14 19.17 9.69
C ASP A 33 15.29 20.38 9.27
N PRO A 34 14.70 20.44 8.04
CA PRO A 34 13.83 21.55 7.65
C PRO A 34 12.57 21.72 8.51
N LEU A 35 12.05 20.63 9.08
CA LEU A 35 10.84 20.64 9.91
C LEU A 35 11.13 20.67 11.41
N GLY A 36 12.39 20.64 11.83
CA GLY A 36 12.76 20.58 13.24
C GLY A 36 12.30 19.31 13.94
N LEU A 37 12.23 18.19 13.21
CA LEU A 37 11.77 16.89 13.73
C LEU A 37 12.97 15.96 13.95
N ASP A 38 12.80 15.00 14.86
CA ASP A 38 13.72 13.86 14.88
C ASP A 38 13.50 12.94 13.68
N ILE A 39 14.53 12.16 13.33
CA ILE A 39 14.53 11.33 12.12
C ILE A 39 13.39 10.30 12.12
N TYR A 40 13.09 9.70 13.29
CA TYR A 40 12.06 8.68 13.38
C TYR A 40 10.66 9.27 13.27
N SER A 41 10.43 10.43 13.87
CA SER A 41 9.17 11.18 13.70
C SER A 41 8.97 11.60 12.25
N ALA A 42 10.02 12.05 11.56
CA ALA A 42 9.97 12.37 10.14
C ALA A 42 9.64 11.14 9.29
N ALA A 43 10.31 10.01 9.52
CA ALA A 43 10.04 8.76 8.82
C ALA A 43 8.61 8.25 9.07
N HIS A 44 8.12 8.33 10.30
CA HIS A 44 6.74 7.98 10.64
C HIS A 44 5.73 8.90 9.96
N GLY A 45 6.04 10.20 9.87
CA GLY A 45 5.24 11.18 9.13
C GLY A 45 5.07 10.81 7.65
N ILE A 46 6.14 10.35 6.99
CA ILE A 46 6.08 9.87 5.60
C ILE A 46 5.09 8.71 5.46
N LEU A 47 5.17 7.72 6.36
CA LEU A 47 4.26 6.56 6.35
C LEU A 47 2.81 6.99 6.60
N LYS A 48 2.57 7.93 7.52
CA LYS A 48 1.21 8.46 7.78
C LYS A 48 0.63 9.14 6.55
N ILE A 49 1.41 9.95 5.84
CA ILE A 49 0.95 10.62 4.61
C ILE A 49 0.63 9.59 3.53
N ALA A 50 1.51 8.60 3.33
CA ALA A 50 1.28 7.52 2.38
C ALA A 50 -0.02 6.75 2.70
N ASN A 51 -0.22 6.37 3.97
CA ASN A 51 -1.42 5.68 4.43
C ASN A 51 -2.69 6.52 4.20
N ASN A 52 -2.66 7.83 4.50
CA ASN A 52 -3.78 8.72 4.26
C ASN A 52 -4.13 8.84 2.77
N ASN A 53 -3.14 8.89 1.89
CA ASN A 53 -3.37 8.90 0.45
C ASN A 53 -4.06 7.61 -0.02
N MET A 54 -3.64 6.45 0.50
CA MET A 54 -4.29 5.17 0.21
C MET A 54 -5.73 5.13 0.73
N VAL A 55 -5.97 5.66 1.93
CA VAL A 55 -7.34 5.80 2.51
C VAL A 55 -8.21 6.66 1.61
N GLY A 56 -7.68 7.78 1.10
CA GLY A 56 -8.39 8.63 0.13
C GLY A 56 -8.83 7.85 -1.11
N ALA A 57 -7.92 7.10 -1.72
CA ALA A 57 -8.22 6.28 -2.89
C ALA A 57 -9.29 5.21 -2.60
N ILE A 58 -9.24 4.55 -1.44
CA ILE A 58 -10.24 3.56 -1.05
C ILE A 58 -11.61 4.22 -0.84
N ARG A 59 -11.66 5.40 -0.21
CA ARG A 59 -12.91 6.14 -0.01
C ARG A 59 -13.58 6.51 -1.34
N ASN A 60 -12.82 6.91 -2.34
CA ASN A 60 -13.35 7.26 -3.66
C ASN A 60 -14.08 6.08 -4.34
N ILE A 61 -13.60 4.86 -4.15
CA ILE A 61 -14.23 3.67 -4.75
C ILE A 61 -15.28 3.01 -3.84
N SER A 62 -15.36 3.40 -2.58
CA SER A 62 -16.31 2.85 -1.59
C SER A 62 -17.32 3.90 -1.13
N VAL A 63 -16.92 4.84 -0.29
CA VAL A 63 -17.81 5.82 0.34
C VAL A 63 -18.54 6.68 -0.69
N GLU A 64 -17.84 7.17 -1.71
CA GLU A 64 -18.44 7.97 -2.78
C GLU A 64 -19.47 7.18 -3.63
N ARG A 65 -19.41 5.84 -3.56
CA ARG A 65 -20.38 4.94 -4.19
C ARG A 65 -21.45 4.43 -3.22
N GLY A 66 -21.47 4.94 -1.99
CA GLY A 66 -22.46 4.58 -0.96
C GLY A 66 -22.13 3.32 -0.17
N TYR A 67 -20.89 2.80 -0.27
CA TYR A 67 -20.47 1.63 0.49
C TYR A 67 -19.70 2.03 1.75
N ASP A 68 -20.02 1.44 2.91
CA ASP A 68 -19.25 1.64 4.14
C ASP A 68 -18.07 0.65 4.18
N PRO A 69 -16.81 1.14 4.16
CA PRO A 69 -15.61 0.31 4.22
C PRO A 69 -15.57 -0.66 5.40
N LYS A 70 -16.21 -0.33 6.51
CA LYS A 70 -16.27 -1.18 7.72
C LYS A 70 -16.92 -2.53 7.50
N ASN A 71 -17.76 -2.66 6.45
CA ASN A 71 -18.45 -3.88 6.10
C ASN A 71 -17.65 -4.80 5.17
N PHE A 72 -16.41 -4.40 4.85
CA PHE A 72 -15.55 -5.13 3.94
C PHE A 72 -14.31 -5.66 4.67
N THR A 73 -13.66 -6.64 4.04
CA THR A 73 -12.34 -7.12 4.41
C THR A 73 -11.30 -6.50 3.49
N LEU A 74 -10.21 -5.98 4.05
CA LEU A 74 -9.10 -5.44 3.26
C LEU A 74 -8.17 -6.58 2.86
N VAL A 75 -7.91 -6.73 1.56
CA VAL A 75 -6.89 -7.65 1.06
C VAL A 75 -5.63 -6.85 0.73
N ALA A 76 -4.56 -7.08 1.50
CA ALA A 76 -3.30 -6.37 1.34
C ALA A 76 -2.28 -7.26 0.61
N TYR A 77 -1.96 -6.92 -0.63
CA TYR A 77 -1.03 -7.67 -1.47
C TYR A 77 -0.08 -6.73 -2.24
N GLY A 78 0.83 -7.32 -3.02
CA GLY A 78 1.93 -6.60 -3.66
C GLY A 78 3.17 -6.52 -2.75
N GLY A 79 4.23 -5.89 -3.23
CA GLY A 79 5.50 -5.80 -2.51
C GLY A 79 5.43 -5.04 -1.19
N ALA A 80 4.69 -3.92 -1.14
CA ALA A 80 4.56 -3.06 0.05
C ALA A 80 3.17 -3.11 0.70
N GLY A 81 2.15 -3.70 0.04
CA GLY A 81 0.77 -3.74 0.53
C GLY A 81 0.63 -4.22 1.97
N PRO A 82 1.22 -5.37 2.36
CA PRO A 82 1.14 -5.89 3.72
C PRO A 82 1.71 -4.96 4.79
N MET A 83 2.69 -4.12 4.44
CA MET A 83 3.29 -3.16 5.37
C MET A 83 2.29 -2.06 5.80
N HIS A 84 1.42 -1.66 4.88
CA HIS A 84 0.46 -0.58 5.09
C HIS A 84 -0.92 -1.08 5.52
N GLY A 85 -1.22 -2.37 5.31
CA GLY A 85 -2.56 -2.93 5.40
C GLY A 85 -3.24 -2.69 6.75
N ILE A 86 -2.53 -2.88 7.86
CA ILE A 86 -3.10 -2.72 9.21
C ILE A 86 -3.40 -1.25 9.51
N ASP A 87 -2.48 -0.34 9.19
CA ASP A 87 -2.68 1.09 9.45
C ASP A 87 -3.83 1.65 8.60
N VAL A 88 -3.90 1.26 7.32
CA VAL A 88 -5.00 1.64 6.42
C VAL A 88 -6.33 1.09 6.91
N ALA A 89 -6.38 -0.17 7.35
CA ALA A 89 -7.59 -0.77 7.90
C ALA A 89 -8.06 -0.04 9.17
N ASN A 90 -7.14 0.31 10.08
CA ASN A 90 -7.45 1.08 11.28
C ASN A 90 -8.03 2.46 10.95
N LEU A 91 -7.45 3.17 9.97
CA LEU A 91 -7.93 4.49 9.53
C LEU A 91 -9.32 4.44 8.87
N LEU A 92 -9.69 3.31 8.26
CA LEU A 92 -10.99 3.09 7.64
C LEU A 92 -12.00 2.41 8.58
N GLY A 93 -11.57 1.91 9.74
CA GLY A 93 -12.39 1.15 10.67
C GLY A 93 -12.71 -0.27 10.16
N ILE A 94 -11.91 -0.80 9.25
CA ILE A 94 -12.02 -2.17 8.74
C ILE A 94 -11.50 -3.14 9.80
N LYS A 95 -12.27 -4.18 10.08
CA LYS A 95 -11.97 -5.12 11.17
C LYS A 95 -11.07 -6.29 10.77
N GLN A 96 -11.00 -6.58 9.49
CA GLN A 96 -10.29 -7.75 8.97
C GLN A 96 -9.35 -7.37 7.84
N VAL A 97 -8.10 -7.86 7.94
CA VAL A 97 -7.09 -7.72 6.88
C VAL A 97 -6.62 -9.11 6.49
N ILE A 98 -6.70 -9.42 5.22
CA ILE A 98 -6.16 -10.66 4.64
C ILE A 98 -4.86 -10.33 3.93
N VAL A 99 -3.80 -11.04 4.28
CA VAL A 99 -2.54 -11.04 3.56
C VAL A 99 -2.39 -12.42 2.92
N PRO A 100 -2.38 -12.52 1.57
CA PRO A 100 -2.18 -13.79 0.89
C PRO A 100 -0.84 -14.42 1.26
N LEU A 101 -0.73 -15.75 1.09
CA LEU A 101 0.50 -16.49 1.39
C LEU A 101 1.71 -15.95 0.61
N TYR A 102 1.48 -15.55 -0.65
CA TYR A 102 2.50 -14.98 -1.52
C TYR A 102 2.07 -13.58 -2.00
N PRO A 103 2.09 -12.56 -1.13
CA PRO A 103 1.51 -11.25 -1.45
C PRO A 103 2.19 -10.57 -2.64
N GLY A 104 3.50 -10.78 -2.83
CA GLY A 104 4.26 -10.17 -3.92
C GLY A 104 3.89 -10.66 -5.33
N ILE A 105 3.30 -11.85 -5.46
CA ILE A 105 2.94 -12.46 -6.75
C ILE A 105 1.43 -12.69 -6.92
N THR A 106 0.60 -12.17 -6.02
CA THR A 106 -0.86 -12.36 -6.06
C THR A 106 -1.48 -11.89 -7.37
N SER A 107 -0.98 -10.79 -7.95
CA SER A 107 -1.45 -10.31 -9.26
C SER A 107 -1.16 -11.31 -10.38
N ALA A 108 0.02 -11.92 -10.39
CA ALA A 108 0.38 -12.94 -11.38
C ALA A 108 -0.48 -14.20 -11.21
N GLN A 109 -0.74 -14.61 -9.96
CA GLN A 109 -1.68 -15.72 -9.70
C GLN A 109 -3.08 -15.38 -10.21
N GLY A 110 -3.56 -14.14 -10.00
CA GLY A 110 -4.84 -13.69 -10.52
C GLY A 110 -4.93 -13.79 -12.04
N LEU A 111 -3.87 -13.41 -12.76
CA LEU A 111 -3.83 -13.53 -14.22
C LEU A 111 -3.90 -14.98 -14.71
N LEU A 112 -3.30 -15.92 -13.99
CA LEU A 112 -3.32 -17.34 -14.36
C LEU A 112 -4.72 -17.99 -14.25
N VAL A 113 -5.58 -17.45 -13.36
CA VAL A 113 -6.92 -17.98 -13.10
C VAL A 113 -8.04 -17.12 -13.69
N SER A 114 -7.70 -15.96 -14.28
CA SER A 114 -8.68 -15.08 -14.89
C SER A 114 -9.12 -15.59 -16.25
N GLU A 115 -10.42 -15.50 -16.52
CA GLU A 115 -10.98 -15.79 -17.84
C GLU A 115 -10.76 -14.63 -18.81
N PHE A 116 -10.68 -14.94 -20.11
CA PHE A 116 -10.67 -13.94 -21.16
C PHE A 116 -12.03 -13.23 -21.19
N LYS A 117 -12.05 -11.92 -20.89
CA LYS A 117 -13.26 -11.11 -20.91
C LYS A 117 -13.06 -9.90 -21.81
N ASN A 118 -13.96 -9.74 -22.77
CA ASN A 118 -14.05 -8.55 -23.60
C ASN A 118 -15.33 -7.79 -23.25
N ASP A 119 -15.20 -6.56 -22.77
CA ASP A 119 -16.35 -5.70 -22.48
C ASP A 119 -16.58 -4.75 -23.64
N TYR A 120 -17.78 -4.80 -24.23
CA TYR A 120 -18.21 -3.89 -25.28
C TYR A 120 -19.25 -2.92 -24.72
N ALA A 121 -18.93 -1.62 -24.69
CA ALA A 121 -19.86 -0.58 -24.27
C ALA A 121 -20.26 0.28 -25.47
N ARG A 122 -21.56 0.51 -25.67
CA ARG A 122 -22.13 1.40 -26.67
C ARG A 122 -23.10 2.36 -26.03
N THR A 123 -22.85 3.65 -26.18
CA THR A 123 -23.82 4.68 -25.75
C THR A 123 -24.99 4.71 -26.73
N TYR A 124 -26.21 4.57 -26.21
CA TYR A 124 -27.45 4.75 -26.95
C TYR A 124 -28.22 5.91 -26.36
N THR A 125 -28.33 6.99 -27.13
CA THR A 125 -29.16 8.15 -26.74
C THR A 125 -30.50 8.08 -27.46
N LYS A 126 -31.58 7.87 -26.71
CA LYS A 126 -32.96 7.97 -27.24
C LYS A 126 -33.40 9.43 -27.10
N ARG A 127 -33.74 10.06 -28.22
CA ARG A 127 -34.42 11.36 -28.24
C ARG A 127 -35.91 11.18 -27.99
#